data_ca0fdccd2cedc58c8b938c810c33d397
#
_entry.id   ca0fdccd2cedc58c8b938c810c33d397
#
_cell.length_a   1.000
_cell.length_b   1.000
_cell.length_c   1.000
_cell.angle_alpha   90.00
_cell.angle_beta   90.00
_cell.angle_gamma   90.00
#
_symmetry.space_group_name_H-M   'P 1'
#
loop_
_entity.id
_entity.type
_entity.pdbx_description
1 polymer ?
#
loop_
_entity_poly.entity_id
_entity_poly.type
_entity_poly.pdbx_seq_one_letter_code
_entity_poly.pdbx_strand_id
1 'polypeptide(L)'
;MRTIETMQRQLLGLIGRAVVKSISAATKCQTVDVSLIAGEPKAGVEHLEPYGFTARANSGAEAVVLFPDGDRSHAVVVTVSDRRYRLKGLQTGEVAVYDDQGQSVTLTREGIVVDGAGKTITFRNAPRARFEMDLEVTGQVKDLCDSGGTTMSAMRLAYNGHRH
;
A
#
# COMPACT_ATOMS: atom_id res chain seq x y z
N MET A 1 19.74 -42.05 16.27
CA MET A 1 20.52 -40.89 15.79
C MET A 1 19.94 -40.20 14.55
N ARG A 2 19.18 -40.85 13.70
CA ARG A 2 18.49 -40.23 12.54
C ARG A 2 17.45 -39.15 12.89
N THR A 3 16.88 -39.15 14.08
CA THR A 3 15.75 -38.30 14.48
C THR A 3 16.12 -36.84 14.72
N ILE A 4 17.27 -36.57 15.31
CA ILE A 4 17.69 -35.20 15.69
C ILE A 4 18.18 -34.41 14.46
N GLU A 5 18.97 -35.02 13.61
CA GLU A 5 19.43 -34.39 12.36
C GLU A 5 18.28 -34.13 11.37
N THR A 6 17.29 -35.03 11.33
CA THR A 6 16.09 -34.87 10.52
C THR A 6 15.22 -33.73 11.03
N MET A 7 15.01 -33.62 12.35
CA MET A 7 14.31 -32.49 12.98
C MET A 7 15.04 -31.17 12.78
N GLN A 8 16.35 -31.13 12.89
CA GLN A 8 17.14 -29.91 12.63
C GLN A 8 17.01 -29.45 11.17
N ARG A 9 17.08 -30.35 10.20
CA ARG A 9 16.86 -30.01 8.78
C ARG A 9 15.45 -29.53 8.49
N GLN A 10 14.44 -30.12 9.11
CA GLN A 10 13.06 -29.68 8.98
C GLN A 10 12.87 -28.29 9.59
N LEU A 11 13.40 -28.01 10.79
CA LEU A 11 13.36 -26.71 11.44
C LEU A 11 14.06 -25.62 10.62
N LEU A 12 15.22 -25.92 10.06
CA LEU A 12 15.99 -24.97 9.22
C LEU A 12 15.32 -24.72 7.86
N GLY A 13 14.45 -25.61 7.40
CA GLY A 13 13.73 -25.49 6.13
C GLY A 13 12.37 -24.80 6.21
N LEU A 14 11.87 -24.47 7.42
CA LEU A 14 10.53 -23.91 7.62
C LEU A 14 10.36 -22.49 7.10
N ILE A 15 11.43 -21.70 7.05
CA ILE A 15 11.40 -20.29 6.65
C ILE A 15 12.45 -20.04 5.59
N GLY A 16 12.03 -19.39 4.51
CA GLY A 16 12.93 -18.97 3.43
C GLY A 16 12.80 -17.49 3.13
N ARG A 17 13.91 -16.89 2.69
CA ARG A 17 13.87 -15.58 2.03
C ARG A 17 13.86 -15.80 0.52
N ALA A 18 13.13 -14.95 -0.18
CA ALA A 18 12.99 -15.04 -1.62
C ALA A 18 12.92 -13.64 -2.26
N VAL A 19 13.08 -13.63 -3.57
CA VAL A 19 12.87 -12.44 -4.41
C VAL A 19 11.65 -12.69 -5.27
N VAL A 20 10.73 -11.73 -5.26
CA VAL A 20 9.51 -11.72 -6.08
C VAL A 20 9.89 -11.62 -7.55
N LYS A 21 9.36 -12.50 -8.39
CA LYS A 21 9.48 -12.46 -9.85
C LYS A 21 8.25 -11.89 -10.50
N SER A 22 7.07 -12.35 -10.08
CA SER A 22 5.78 -11.83 -10.53
C SER A 22 4.72 -11.99 -9.43
N ILE A 23 3.65 -11.19 -9.51
CA ILE A 23 2.48 -11.29 -8.64
C ILE A 23 1.22 -11.28 -9.51
N SER A 24 0.34 -12.26 -9.28
CA SER A 24 -1.00 -12.27 -9.83
C SER A 24 -2.02 -11.92 -8.74
N ALA A 25 -2.78 -10.85 -8.97
CA ALA A 25 -3.87 -10.40 -8.12
C ALA A 25 -5.25 -10.73 -8.71
N ALA A 26 -5.33 -11.68 -9.65
CA ALA A 26 -6.55 -11.99 -10.40
C ALA A 26 -7.50 -12.96 -9.66
N THR A 27 -7.04 -13.60 -8.60
CA THR A 27 -7.77 -14.62 -7.85
C THR A 27 -8.16 -14.13 -6.45
N LYS A 28 -8.92 -14.95 -5.70
CA LYS A 28 -9.36 -14.63 -4.33
C LYS A 28 -8.21 -14.44 -3.34
N CYS A 29 -7.08 -15.07 -3.59
CA CYS A 29 -5.82 -14.86 -2.88
C CYS A 29 -4.76 -14.47 -3.91
N GLN A 30 -3.88 -13.52 -3.60
CA GLN A 30 -2.76 -13.22 -4.47
C GLN A 30 -1.83 -14.43 -4.56
N THR A 31 -1.29 -14.67 -5.76
CA THR A 31 -0.24 -15.68 -5.95
C THR A 31 1.04 -15.00 -6.42
N VAL A 32 2.16 -15.49 -5.92
CA VAL A 32 3.49 -14.89 -6.14
C VAL A 32 4.43 -15.95 -6.70
N ASP A 33 5.07 -15.63 -7.80
CA ASP A 33 6.23 -16.39 -8.26
C ASP A 33 7.47 -15.82 -7.58
N VAL A 34 8.21 -16.66 -6.89
CA VAL A 34 9.40 -16.26 -6.13
C VAL A 34 10.61 -17.11 -6.52
N SER A 35 11.80 -16.54 -6.32
CA SER A 35 13.07 -17.27 -6.35
C SER A 35 13.67 -17.25 -4.95
N LEU A 36 13.84 -18.42 -4.34
CA LEU A 36 14.52 -18.55 -3.06
C LEU A 36 16.02 -18.20 -3.20
N ILE A 37 16.68 -17.88 -2.09
CA ILE A 37 18.09 -17.45 -2.07
C ILE A 37 19.01 -18.45 -2.77
N ALA A 38 18.71 -19.74 -2.70
CA ALA A 38 19.47 -20.79 -3.41
C ALA A 38 19.18 -20.86 -4.92
N GLY A 39 18.43 -19.92 -5.49
CA GLY A 39 18.03 -19.91 -6.89
C GLY A 39 16.86 -20.85 -7.22
N GLU A 40 16.27 -21.50 -6.24
CA GLU A 40 15.13 -22.41 -6.42
C GLU A 40 13.85 -21.59 -6.75
N PRO A 41 13.24 -21.79 -7.93
CA PRO A 41 12.00 -21.12 -8.29
C PRO A 41 10.81 -21.78 -7.60
N LYS A 42 9.84 -20.97 -7.18
CA LYS A 42 8.51 -21.39 -6.74
C LYS A 42 7.48 -20.54 -7.46
N ALA A 43 6.59 -21.16 -8.19
CA ALA A 43 5.52 -20.48 -8.91
C ALA A 43 4.17 -20.66 -8.22
N GLY A 44 3.32 -19.63 -8.33
CA GLY A 44 1.95 -19.68 -7.83
C GLY A 44 1.83 -19.82 -6.31
N VAL A 45 2.83 -19.34 -5.56
CA VAL A 45 2.83 -19.40 -4.09
C VAL A 45 1.75 -18.46 -3.55
N GLU A 46 0.88 -18.97 -2.68
CA GLU A 46 -0.15 -18.18 -2.02
C GLU A 46 0.48 -17.07 -1.16
N HIS A 47 -0.04 -15.83 -1.27
CA HIS A 47 0.35 -14.70 -0.45
C HIS A 47 -0.78 -14.34 0.51
N LEU A 48 -0.62 -14.64 1.79
CA LEU A 48 -1.57 -14.27 2.83
C LEU A 48 -1.33 -12.82 3.26
N GLU A 49 -2.30 -11.97 2.96
CA GLU A 49 -2.28 -10.56 3.31
C GLU A 49 -3.09 -10.30 4.58
N PRO A 50 -2.72 -9.32 5.42
CA PRO A 50 -3.53 -8.89 6.55
C PRO A 50 -4.91 -8.40 6.08
N TYR A 51 -5.96 -8.75 6.81
CA TYR A 51 -7.31 -8.28 6.50
C TYR A 51 -7.37 -6.75 6.42
N GLY A 52 -7.96 -6.25 5.34
CA GLY A 52 -8.11 -4.81 5.11
C GLY A 52 -6.89 -4.12 4.45
N PHE A 53 -5.82 -4.86 4.17
CA PHE A 53 -4.65 -4.38 3.43
C PHE A 53 -4.37 -5.31 2.25
N THR A 54 -4.18 -4.74 1.08
CA THR A 54 -3.72 -5.45 -0.11
C THR A 54 -2.69 -4.61 -0.85
N ALA A 55 -1.61 -5.24 -1.28
CA ALA A 55 -0.55 -4.57 -1.99
C ALA A 55 0.08 -5.49 -3.05
N ARG A 56 0.13 -5.03 -4.28
CA ARG A 56 0.82 -5.73 -5.35
C ARG A 56 2.23 -5.16 -5.49
N ALA A 57 3.21 -5.82 -4.88
CA ALA A 57 4.59 -5.38 -4.91
C ALA A 57 5.21 -5.51 -6.32
N ASN A 58 6.26 -4.74 -6.57
CA ASN A 58 7.02 -4.80 -7.82
C ASN A 58 7.93 -6.04 -7.87
N SER A 59 8.21 -6.53 -9.07
CA SER A 59 9.25 -7.53 -9.29
C SER A 59 10.59 -7.04 -8.71
N GLY A 60 11.32 -7.93 -8.05
CA GLY A 60 12.54 -7.61 -7.31
C GLY A 60 12.33 -7.28 -5.84
N ALA A 61 11.08 -7.18 -5.36
CA ALA A 61 10.77 -7.10 -3.93
C ALA A 61 11.26 -8.35 -3.19
N GLU A 62 11.49 -8.20 -1.89
CA GLU A 62 11.88 -9.32 -1.02
C GLU A 62 10.64 -9.95 -0.39
N ALA A 63 10.64 -11.27 -0.26
CA ALA A 63 9.56 -12.01 0.40
C ALA A 63 10.10 -12.93 1.49
N VAL A 64 9.28 -13.17 2.52
CA VAL A 64 9.48 -14.25 3.48
C VAL A 64 8.47 -15.34 3.16
N VAL A 65 8.97 -16.53 2.96
CA VAL A 65 8.20 -17.74 2.59
C VAL A 65 8.24 -18.71 3.77
N LEU A 66 7.09 -19.18 4.16
CA LEU A 66 6.94 -20.28 5.11
C LEU A 66 6.67 -21.59 4.36
N PHE A 67 7.13 -22.68 4.93
CA PHE A 67 6.87 -24.04 4.48
C PHE A 67 6.21 -24.80 5.64
N PRO A 68 4.86 -24.77 5.72
CA PRO A 68 4.14 -25.48 6.77
C PRO A 68 4.56 -26.95 6.83
N ASP A 69 4.74 -27.47 8.04
CA ASP A 69 5.18 -28.83 8.31
C ASP A 69 6.51 -29.26 7.64
N GLY A 70 7.29 -28.29 7.17
CA GLY A 70 8.53 -28.52 6.42
C GLY A 70 8.30 -29.00 4.98
N ASP A 71 7.06 -28.97 4.51
CA ASP A 71 6.72 -29.33 3.14
C ASP A 71 7.04 -28.20 2.17
N ARG A 72 8.10 -28.36 1.40
CA ARG A 72 8.56 -27.38 0.40
C ARG A 72 7.62 -27.30 -0.82
N SER A 73 6.69 -28.23 -0.98
CA SER A 73 5.68 -28.16 -2.05
C SER A 73 4.53 -27.22 -1.66
N HIS A 74 4.32 -27.00 -0.36
CA HIS A 74 3.25 -26.16 0.19
C HIS A 74 3.84 -24.87 0.79
N ALA A 75 4.31 -23.99 -0.10
CA ALA A 75 4.88 -22.72 0.30
C ALA A 75 3.80 -21.64 0.48
N VAL A 76 3.99 -20.74 1.45
CA VAL A 76 3.12 -19.58 1.69
C VAL A 76 3.98 -18.34 1.89
N VAL A 77 3.73 -17.26 1.13
CA VAL A 77 4.33 -15.95 1.36
C VAL A 77 3.52 -15.24 2.45
N VAL A 78 4.19 -14.79 3.50
CA VAL A 78 3.57 -14.12 4.66
C VAL A 78 3.89 -12.63 4.72
N THR A 79 4.92 -12.18 4.01
CA THR A 79 5.22 -10.76 3.89
C THR A 79 6.04 -10.49 2.64
N VAL A 80 5.81 -9.33 2.05
CA VAL A 80 6.62 -8.79 0.96
C VAL A 80 7.08 -7.38 1.35
N SER A 81 8.32 -7.06 1.09
CA SER A 81 8.90 -5.75 1.37
C SER A 81 9.76 -5.28 0.20
N ASP A 82 9.67 -4.00 -0.15
CA ASP A 82 10.51 -3.43 -1.18
C ASP A 82 11.33 -2.26 -0.62
N ARG A 83 12.60 -2.51 -0.35
CA ARG A 83 13.51 -1.51 0.22
C ARG A 83 13.78 -0.34 -0.71
N ARG A 84 13.54 -0.49 -2.01
CA ARG A 84 13.76 0.57 -3.00
C ARG A 84 12.78 1.73 -2.79
N TYR A 85 11.55 1.41 -2.37
CA TYR A 85 10.43 2.35 -2.25
C TYR A 85 10.03 2.65 -0.80
N ARG A 86 10.71 2.03 0.18
CA ARG A 86 10.38 2.25 1.60
C ARG A 86 10.46 3.74 1.94
N LEU A 87 9.36 4.29 2.47
CA LEU A 87 9.32 5.65 2.98
C LEU A 87 10.34 5.83 4.12
N LYS A 88 11.19 6.86 4.01
CA LYS A 88 12.27 7.16 4.96
C LYS A 88 11.95 8.42 5.74
N GLY A 89 12.66 8.63 6.86
CA GLY A 89 12.58 9.88 7.63
C GLY A 89 11.45 9.93 8.66
N LEU A 90 10.69 8.85 8.86
CA LEU A 90 9.71 8.79 9.94
C LEU A 90 10.39 8.88 11.30
N GLN A 91 9.82 9.69 12.19
CA GLN A 91 10.21 9.75 13.60
C GLN A 91 9.66 8.54 14.37
N THR A 92 10.21 8.29 15.54
CA THR A 92 9.71 7.20 16.39
C THR A 92 8.22 7.36 16.70
N GLY A 93 7.44 6.33 16.39
CA GLY A 93 5.98 6.29 16.59
C GLY A 93 5.14 6.92 15.48
N GLU A 94 5.74 7.38 14.38
CA GLU A 94 5.01 7.76 13.17
C GLU A 94 4.69 6.54 12.31
N VAL A 95 3.59 6.61 11.57
CA VAL A 95 3.08 5.51 10.73
C VAL A 95 2.71 6.07 9.37
N ALA A 96 2.96 5.32 8.31
CA ALA A 96 2.56 5.69 6.95
C ALA A 96 2.05 4.49 6.15
N VAL A 97 1.06 4.76 5.30
CA VAL A 97 0.72 3.94 4.13
C VAL A 97 1.24 4.70 2.92
N TYR A 98 1.95 4.03 2.03
CA TYR A 98 2.64 4.68 0.91
C TYR A 98 2.76 3.73 -0.29
N ASP A 99 3.05 4.29 -1.45
CA ASP A 99 3.32 3.54 -2.68
C ASP A 99 4.73 3.81 -3.24
N ASP A 100 5.02 3.25 -4.41
CA ASP A 100 6.29 3.43 -5.13
C ASP A 100 6.36 4.75 -5.92
N GLN A 101 5.29 5.55 -5.93
CA GLN A 101 5.17 6.81 -6.68
C GLN A 101 5.19 8.05 -5.79
N GLY A 102 5.38 7.86 -4.48
CA GLY A 102 5.44 8.94 -3.50
C GLY A 102 4.08 9.36 -2.93
N GLN A 103 2.98 8.70 -3.31
CA GLN A 103 1.68 8.93 -2.67
C GLN A 103 1.70 8.34 -1.26
N SER A 104 1.16 9.07 -0.27
CA SER A 104 1.16 8.58 1.10
C SER A 104 0.03 9.16 1.96
N VAL A 105 -0.31 8.40 3.01
CA VAL A 105 -1.04 8.89 4.18
C VAL A 105 -0.16 8.66 5.39
N THR A 106 0.29 9.75 6.02
CA THR A 106 1.26 9.70 7.11
C THR A 106 0.66 10.29 8.38
N LEU A 107 0.72 9.53 9.46
CA LEU A 107 0.40 9.99 10.81
C LEU A 107 1.70 10.46 11.46
N THR A 108 1.87 11.77 11.51
CA THR A 108 3.07 12.41 12.07
C THR A 108 2.83 12.80 13.53
N ARG A 109 3.86 13.29 14.20
CA ARG A 109 3.74 13.87 15.55
C ARG A 109 2.93 15.16 15.59
N GLU A 110 2.80 15.84 14.46
CA GLU A 110 2.12 17.14 14.33
C GLU A 110 0.71 17.01 13.74
N GLY A 111 0.40 15.91 13.03
CA GLY A 111 -0.91 15.71 12.43
C GLY A 111 -0.93 14.60 11.36
N ILE A 112 -2.00 14.58 10.58
CA ILE A 112 -2.18 13.63 9.48
C ILE A 112 -1.94 14.36 8.16
N VAL A 113 -1.03 13.83 7.36
CA VAL A 113 -0.71 14.34 6.03
C VAL A 113 -1.18 13.32 4.98
N VAL A 114 -1.96 13.79 4.01
CA VAL A 114 -2.34 13.03 2.81
C VAL A 114 -1.64 13.69 1.64
N ASP A 115 -0.65 13.01 1.07
CA ASP A 115 0.15 13.51 -0.06
C ASP A 115 -0.22 12.72 -1.33
N GLY A 116 -0.70 13.44 -2.32
CA GLY A 116 -1.04 12.89 -3.64
C GLY A 116 0.15 12.81 -4.60
N ALA A 117 1.34 13.28 -4.22
CA ALA A 117 2.52 13.36 -5.09
C ALA A 117 2.22 14.01 -6.47
N GLY A 118 1.44 15.10 -6.46
CA GLY A 118 1.00 15.80 -7.68
C GLY A 118 -0.16 15.15 -8.42
N LYS A 119 -0.72 14.06 -7.91
CA LYS A 119 -1.89 13.38 -8.48
C LYS A 119 -3.18 13.80 -7.77
N THR A 120 -4.31 13.55 -8.41
CA THR A 120 -5.64 13.88 -7.88
C THR A 120 -6.01 12.98 -6.71
N ILE A 121 -6.50 13.57 -5.63
CA ILE A 121 -7.18 12.87 -4.53
C ILE A 121 -8.67 12.92 -4.82
N THR A 122 -9.32 11.75 -4.90
CA THR A 122 -10.75 11.63 -5.23
C THR A 122 -11.51 10.97 -4.10
N PHE A 123 -12.54 11.64 -3.60
CA PHE A 123 -13.54 11.07 -2.70
C PHE A 123 -14.80 10.76 -3.50
N ARG A 124 -15.25 9.52 -3.52
CA ARG A 124 -16.39 9.08 -4.34
C ARG A 124 -17.23 8.01 -3.66
N ASN A 125 -18.45 7.80 -4.19
CA ASN A 125 -19.38 6.77 -3.72
C ASN A 125 -19.78 6.94 -2.24
N ALA A 126 -19.78 8.18 -1.76
CA ALA A 126 -20.25 8.54 -0.44
C ALA A 126 -21.38 9.58 -0.59
N PRO A 127 -22.45 9.51 0.21
CA PRO A 127 -23.56 10.46 0.11
C PRO A 127 -23.16 11.87 0.54
N ARG A 128 -22.05 12.00 1.28
CA ARG A 128 -21.60 13.29 1.84
C ARG A 128 -20.14 13.19 2.30
N ALA A 129 -19.38 14.28 2.15
CA ALA A 129 -18.15 14.53 2.89
C ALA A 129 -18.50 15.56 3.99
N ARG A 130 -18.24 15.23 5.27
CA ARG A 130 -18.48 16.11 6.41
C ARG A 130 -17.18 16.51 7.07
N PHE A 131 -16.99 17.81 7.23
CA PHE A 131 -15.86 18.39 7.97
C PHE A 131 -16.41 19.02 9.25
N GLU A 132 -15.95 18.57 10.41
CA GLU A 132 -16.32 19.09 11.73
C GLU A 132 -15.24 20.07 12.25
N MET A 133 -14.57 20.75 11.33
CA MET A 133 -13.50 21.71 11.55
C MET A 133 -13.52 22.75 10.46
N ASP A 134 -12.75 23.81 10.62
CA ASP A 134 -12.55 24.80 9.56
C ASP A 134 -11.86 24.16 8.36
N LEU A 135 -12.22 24.62 7.16
CA LEU A 135 -11.63 24.17 5.90
C LEU A 135 -10.85 25.33 5.27
N GLU A 136 -9.54 25.22 5.25
CA GLU A 136 -8.65 26.15 4.54
C GLU A 136 -8.31 25.59 3.16
N VAL A 137 -8.52 26.39 2.13
CA VAL A 137 -8.25 26.00 0.74
C VAL A 137 -7.37 27.06 0.08
N THR A 138 -6.16 26.65 -0.33
CA THR A 138 -5.23 27.55 -1.03
C THR A 138 -5.56 27.69 -2.52
N GLY A 139 -6.28 26.72 -3.09
CA GLY A 139 -6.74 26.73 -4.47
C GLY A 139 -8.17 27.22 -4.63
N GLN A 140 -8.80 26.86 -5.74
CA GLN A 140 -10.20 27.21 -6.03
C GLN A 140 -11.15 26.16 -5.47
N VAL A 141 -12.27 26.61 -4.88
CA VAL A 141 -13.42 25.76 -4.61
C VAL A 141 -14.45 26.00 -5.71
N LYS A 142 -14.82 24.95 -6.42
CA LYS A 142 -15.80 24.98 -7.51
C LYS A 142 -16.94 24.01 -7.19
N ASP A 143 -18.17 24.53 -7.18
CA ASP A 143 -19.36 23.70 -7.13
C ASP A 143 -19.75 23.22 -8.53
N LEU A 144 -20.55 22.15 -8.63
CA LEU A 144 -21.07 21.60 -9.89
C LEU A 144 -19.99 21.52 -10.99
N CYS A 145 -18.77 21.04 -10.64
CA CYS A 145 -17.58 21.12 -11.49
C CYS A 145 -17.75 20.46 -12.87
N ASP A 146 -18.64 19.44 -12.97
CA ASP A 146 -18.91 18.70 -14.19
C ASP A 146 -20.13 19.24 -14.98
N SER A 147 -20.85 20.24 -14.45
CA SER A 147 -22.09 20.77 -15.02
C SER A 147 -22.13 22.29 -15.16
N GLY A 148 -20.97 22.93 -15.35
CA GLY A 148 -20.89 24.36 -15.62
C GLY A 148 -20.96 25.28 -14.39
N GLY A 149 -20.75 24.73 -13.18
CA GLY A 149 -20.69 25.50 -11.93
C GLY A 149 -19.53 26.50 -11.89
N THR A 150 -19.58 27.41 -10.94
CA THR A 150 -18.61 28.52 -10.82
C THR A 150 -17.75 28.35 -9.56
N THR A 151 -16.66 29.13 -9.46
CA THR A 151 -15.82 29.14 -8.27
C THR A 151 -16.34 30.11 -7.23
N MET A 152 -16.06 29.84 -5.95
CA MET A 152 -16.34 30.79 -4.86
C MET A 152 -15.68 32.15 -5.10
N SER A 153 -14.50 32.19 -5.70
CA SER A 153 -13.82 33.44 -6.06
C SER A 153 -14.60 34.23 -7.12
N ALA A 154 -15.11 33.55 -8.13
CA ALA A 154 -15.93 34.21 -9.16
C ALA A 154 -17.25 34.73 -8.59
N MET A 155 -17.93 33.96 -7.73
CA MET A 155 -19.15 34.42 -7.02
C MET A 155 -18.87 35.65 -6.17
N ARG A 156 -17.75 35.69 -5.44
CA ARG A 156 -17.34 36.84 -4.61
C ARG A 156 -17.07 38.08 -5.46
N LEU A 157 -16.42 37.94 -6.59
CA LEU A 157 -16.18 39.04 -7.54
C LEU A 157 -17.49 39.61 -8.10
N ALA A 158 -18.40 38.74 -8.52
CA ALA A 158 -19.72 39.13 -9.03
C ALA A 158 -20.53 39.90 -7.96
N TYR A 159 -20.54 39.40 -6.72
CA TYR A 159 -21.23 40.04 -5.59
C TYR A 159 -20.63 41.42 -5.29
N ASN A 160 -19.30 41.54 -5.20
CA ASN A 160 -18.62 42.82 -4.91
C ASN A 160 -18.75 43.86 -6.06
N GLY A 161 -18.99 43.40 -7.28
CA GLY A 161 -19.24 44.27 -8.47
C GLY A 161 -20.71 44.71 -8.60
N HIS A 162 -21.60 44.20 -7.80
CA HIS A 162 -23.00 44.60 -7.82
C HIS A 162 -23.17 46.02 -7.23
N ARG A 163 -23.52 46.99 -8.08
CA ARG A 163 -23.88 48.34 -7.64
C ARG A 163 -25.39 48.39 -7.49
N HIS A 164 -25.87 48.87 -6.34
CA HIS A 164 -27.26 49.21 -6.09
C HIS A 164 -27.58 50.55 -6.70
#